data_7a69ac9942cf794a8a460c9103c5298a
#
_entry.id   7a69ac9942cf794a8a460c9103c5298a
#
_cell.length_a   1.000
_cell.length_b   1.000
_cell.length_c   1.000
_cell.angle_alpha   90.00
_cell.angle_beta   90.00
_cell.angle_gamma   90.00
#
_symmetry.space_group_name_H-M   'P 1'
#
loop_
_entity.id
_entity.type
_entity.pdbx_description
1 polymer ?
#
loop_
_entity_poly.entity_id
_entity_poly.type
_entity_poly.pdbx_seq_one_letter_code
_entity_poly.pdbx_strand_id
1 'polypeptide(L)'
;DNFMYIFKRIIQKDNFISSIDIDANFNISLYINKIYNSLELENLVENIGSEEMEKKLGKLFFEDLFNLYRVKDKDDLFNAIKNNTQSTFLNLRTKVDIDEFSSGEKQIYILCLYWALLKSSEIEIPFIIDTPYARIDDTHRNNITSEYFSTISDQAIILSTNTEIDEKSYKIIKPKLSNEYLIEYDNKNKKTIQNKGYFFEV
;
A
#
# COMPACT_ATOMS: atom_id res chain seq x y z
N ASP A 1 5.29 0.60 -10.68
CA ASP A 1 6.30 1.54 -10.14
C ASP A 1 5.67 2.65 -9.32
N ASN A 2 4.61 3.32 -9.80
CA ASN A 2 3.92 4.40 -9.10
C ASN A 2 3.38 3.99 -7.72
N PHE A 3 2.78 2.80 -7.59
CA PHE A 3 2.30 2.29 -6.32
C PHE A 3 3.43 2.18 -5.29
N MET A 4 4.54 1.52 -5.64
CA MET A 4 5.67 1.34 -4.72
C MET A 4 6.35 2.66 -4.37
N TYR A 5 6.34 3.64 -5.28
CA TYR A 5 6.87 4.97 -5.03
C TYR A 5 6.14 5.66 -3.87
N ILE A 6 4.80 5.77 -3.94
CA ILE A 6 4.01 6.46 -2.90
C ILE A 6 3.92 5.62 -1.63
N PHE A 7 3.80 4.28 -1.76
CA PHE A 7 3.68 3.37 -0.64
C PHE A 7 4.88 3.47 0.33
N LYS A 8 6.11 3.45 -0.20
CA LYS A 8 7.34 3.59 0.60
C LYS A 8 7.48 4.96 1.28
N ARG A 9 6.85 6.00 0.74
CA ARG A 9 6.86 7.34 1.35
C ARG A 9 5.87 7.45 2.50
N ILE A 10 4.76 6.75 2.43
CA ILE A 10 3.74 6.73 3.48
C ILE A 10 4.11 5.74 4.59
N ILE A 11 4.41 4.49 4.22
CA ILE A 11 4.79 3.43 5.16
C ILE A 11 6.31 3.34 5.23
N GLN A 12 6.87 3.86 6.33
CA GLN A 12 8.29 3.79 6.64
C GLN A 12 8.62 2.51 7.45
N LYS A 13 7.97 1.39 7.09
CA LYS A 13 8.18 0.10 7.74
C LYS A 13 8.97 -0.80 6.79
N ASP A 14 10.17 -1.20 7.20
CA ASP A 14 10.98 -2.14 6.43
C ASP A 14 10.23 -3.47 6.24
N ASN A 15 10.30 -4.01 5.03
CA ASN A 15 9.74 -5.33 4.65
C ASN A 15 8.20 -5.48 4.74
N PHE A 16 7.42 -4.38 4.70
CA PHE A 16 5.96 -4.50 4.71
C PHE A 16 5.43 -4.98 3.35
N ILE A 17 5.62 -4.24 2.26
CA ILE A 17 5.40 -4.68 0.87
C ILE A 17 6.68 -4.41 0.09
N SER A 18 7.24 -5.45 -0.54
CA SER A 18 8.44 -5.34 -1.36
C SER A 18 8.14 -5.10 -2.84
N SER A 19 7.03 -5.68 -3.31
CA SER A 19 6.60 -5.55 -4.71
C SER A 19 5.11 -5.83 -4.88
N ILE A 20 4.59 -5.38 -6.00
CA ILE A 20 3.23 -5.62 -6.48
C ILE A 20 3.31 -6.21 -7.89
N ASP A 21 2.49 -7.19 -8.17
CA ASP A 21 2.28 -7.74 -9.52
C ASP A 21 0.80 -7.57 -9.91
N ILE A 22 0.56 -7.16 -11.15
CA ILE A 22 -0.78 -7.00 -11.71
C ILE A 22 -0.83 -7.82 -12.99
N ASP A 23 -1.68 -8.84 -12.99
CA ASP A 23 -1.82 -9.71 -14.15
C ASP A 23 -2.68 -9.08 -15.28
N ALA A 24 -2.78 -9.77 -16.40
CA ALA A 24 -3.56 -9.31 -17.56
C ALA A 24 -5.07 -9.19 -17.28
N ASN A 25 -5.57 -9.80 -16.23
CA ASN A 25 -6.97 -9.73 -15.78
C ASN A 25 -7.16 -8.70 -14.65
N PHE A 26 -6.14 -7.86 -14.39
CA PHE A 26 -6.13 -6.87 -13.30
C PHE A 26 -6.19 -7.46 -11.89
N ASN A 27 -5.86 -8.75 -11.71
CA ASN A 27 -5.68 -9.29 -10.37
C ASN A 27 -4.39 -8.77 -9.77
N ILE A 28 -4.47 -8.25 -8.55
CA ILE A 28 -3.35 -7.67 -7.84
C ILE A 28 -2.81 -8.70 -6.84
N SER A 29 -1.51 -8.94 -6.91
CA SER A 29 -0.77 -9.76 -5.94
C SER A 29 0.27 -8.91 -5.23
N LEU A 30 0.28 -8.97 -3.90
CA LEU A 30 1.21 -8.27 -3.04
C LEU A 30 2.28 -9.22 -2.52
N TYR A 31 3.51 -8.75 -2.43
CA TYR A 31 4.65 -9.56 -2.00
C TYR A 31 5.44 -8.88 -0.90
N ILE A 32 5.90 -9.69 0.05
CA ILE A 32 6.89 -9.31 1.06
C ILE A 32 8.19 -10.06 0.83
N ASN A 33 9.29 -9.52 1.31
CA ASN A 33 10.53 -10.26 1.38
C ASN A 33 10.53 -11.15 2.63
N LYS A 34 10.68 -12.46 2.42
CA LYS A 34 10.74 -13.44 3.49
C LYS A 34 12.01 -14.28 3.35
N ILE A 35 12.67 -14.54 4.48
CA ILE A 35 13.87 -15.37 4.52
C ILE A 35 13.45 -16.83 4.73
N TYR A 36 13.91 -17.69 3.85
CA TYR A 36 13.75 -19.13 3.91
C TYR A 36 15.12 -19.80 4.07
N ASN A 37 15.20 -20.81 4.91
CA ASN A 37 16.35 -21.70 4.88
C ASN A 37 16.11 -22.85 3.89
N SER A 38 17.19 -23.54 3.49
CA SER A 38 17.11 -24.63 2.51
C SER A 38 16.21 -25.78 2.94
N LEU A 39 16.16 -26.09 4.23
CA LEU A 39 15.29 -27.15 4.78
C LEU A 39 13.80 -26.76 4.72
N GLU A 40 13.47 -25.51 4.97
CA GLU A 40 12.09 -25.00 4.80
C GLU A 40 11.62 -25.10 3.36
N LEU A 41 12.51 -24.79 2.40
CA LEU A 41 12.19 -24.91 0.97
C LEU A 41 12.00 -26.38 0.55
N GLU A 42 12.87 -27.26 1.02
CA GLU A 42 12.75 -28.69 0.77
C GLU A 42 11.41 -29.23 1.30
N ASN A 43 11.06 -28.92 2.54
CA ASN A 43 9.79 -29.29 3.13
C ASN A 43 8.57 -28.72 2.36
N LEU A 44 8.66 -27.50 1.84
CA LEU A 44 7.61 -26.91 1.01
C LEU A 44 7.43 -27.68 -0.30
N VAL A 45 8.54 -28.04 -0.96
CA VAL A 45 8.52 -28.81 -2.21
C VAL A 45 7.98 -30.24 -2.00
N GLU A 46 8.29 -30.85 -0.85
CA GLU A 46 7.83 -32.22 -0.55
C GLU A 46 6.34 -32.30 -0.17
N ASN A 47 5.84 -31.29 0.57
CA ASN A 47 4.50 -31.33 1.16
C ASN A 47 3.44 -30.62 0.33
N ILE A 48 3.83 -29.74 -0.61
CA ILE A 48 2.90 -28.94 -1.41
C ILE A 48 3.19 -29.18 -2.89
N GLY A 49 2.19 -29.58 -3.66
CA GLY A 49 2.32 -29.71 -5.11
C GLY A 49 2.66 -28.37 -5.79
N SER A 50 3.33 -28.43 -6.94
CA SER A 50 3.86 -27.25 -7.64
C SER A 50 2.80 -26.19 -7.95
N GLU A 51 1.59 -26.56 -8.32
CA GLU A 51 0.50 -25.64 -8.63
C GLU A 51 -0.04 -24.93 -7.37
N GLU A 52 -0.21 -25.70 -6.30
CA GLU A 52 -0.68 -25.15 -5.03
C GLU A 52 0.38 -24.23 -4.40
N MET A 53 1.64 -24.58 -4.51
CA MET A 53 2.76 -23.77 -4.07
C MET A 53 2.79 -22.42 -4.81
N GLU A 54 2.61 -22.40 -6.14
CA GLU A 54 2.55 -21.16 -6.91
C GLU A 54 1.34 -20.29 -6.54
N LYS A 55 0.18 -20.93 -6.36
CA LYS A 55 -1.03 -20.22 -5.91
C LYS A 55 -0.85 -19.56 -4.55
N LYS A 56 -0.17 -20.24 -3.62
CA LYS A 56 0.05 -19.79 -2.24
C LYS A 56 1.19 -18.79 -2.11
N LEU A 57 2.33 -19.02 -2.76
CA LEU A 57 3.55 -18.23 -2.61
C LEU A 57 3.73 -17.19 -3.72
N GLY A 58 3.00 -17.34 -4.82
CA GLY A 58 2.91 -16.39 -5.92
C GLY A 58 3.99 -16.57 -7.00
N LYS A 59 3.75 -15.94 -8.14
CA LYS A 59 4.60 -15.99 -9.33
C LYS A 59 6.03 -15.49 -9.06
N LEU A 60 6.16 -14.36 -8.36
CA LEU A 60 7.47 -13.74 -8.10
C LEU A 60 8.37 -14.60 -7.20
N PHE A 61 7.79 -15.41 -6.32
CA PHE A 61 8.53 -16.40 -5.55
C PHE A 61 9.25 -17.40 -6.45
N PHE A 62 8.55 -17.92 -7.45
CA PHE A 62 9.14 -18.85 -8.42
C PHE A 62 10.15 -18.17 -9.34
N GLU A 63 9.89 -16.95 -9.77
CA GLU A 63 10.86 -16.17 -10.55
C GLU A 63 12.18 -15.99 -9.79
N ASP A 64 12.12 -15.68 -8.50
CA ASP A 64 13.30 -15.56 -7.65
C ASP A 64 14.04 -16.89 -7.54
N LEU A 65 13.33 -18.01 -7.36
CA LEU A 65 13.94 -19.34 -7.30
C LEU A 65 14.56 -19.77 -8.65
N PHE A 66 13.85 -19.55 -9.77
CA PHE A 66 14.40 -19.86 -11.11
C PHE A 66 15.68 -19.09 -11.39
N ASN A 67 15.73 -17.81 -11.02
CA ASN A 67 16.91 -16.98 -11.18
C ASN A 67 18.07 -17.47 -10.29
N LEU A 68 17.77 -17.83 -9.04
CA LEU A 68 18.76 -18.28 -8.07
C LEU A 68 19.40 -19.62 -8.47
N TYR A 69 18.56 -20.60 -8.80
CA TYR A 69 19.02 -21.94 -9.18
C TYR A 69 19.42 -22.04 -10.66
N ARG A 70 19.20 -20.99 -11.47
CA ARG A 70 19.51 -20.91 -12.89
C ARG A 70 18.86 -22.02 -13.73
N VAL A 71 17.64 -22.39 -13.38
CA VAL A 71 16.81 -23.38 -14.06
C VAL A 71 15.60 -22.73 -14.74
N LYS A 72 14.96 -23.43 -15.67
CA LYS A 72 13.87 -22.86 -16.48
C LYS A 72 12.52 -23.51 -16.25
N ASP A 73 12.49 -24.69 -15.70
CA ASP A 73 11.26 -25.44 -15.42
C ASP A 73 11.16 -25.87 -13.96
N LYS A 74 9.95 -26.26 -13.55
CA LYS A 74 9.66 -26.59 -12.16
C LYS A 74 10.25 -27.91 -11.70
N ASP A 75 10.37 -28.88 -12.59
CA ASP A 75 10.91 -30.21 -12.25
C ASP A 75 12.42 -30.10 -11.96
N ASP A 76 13.15 -29.38 -12.81
CA ASP A 76 14.56 -29.08 -12.60
C ASP A 76 14.77 -28.26 -11.32
N LEU A 77 13.88 -27.27 -11.04
CA LEU A 77 13.93 -26.49 -9.83
C LEU A 77 13.78 -27.35 -8.57
N PHE A 78 12.75 -28.21 -8.55
CA PHE A 78 12.48 -29.07 -7.40
C PHE A 78 13.58 -30.09 -7.16
N ASN A 79 14.17 -30.63 -8.23
CA ASN A 79 15.34 -31.48 -8.13
C ASN A 79 16.56 -30.71 -7.59
N ALA A 80 16.77 -29.48 -8.04
CA ALA A 80 17.87 -28.64 -7.56
C ALA A 80 17.72 -28.28 -6.07
N ILE A 81 16.49 -27.99 -5.61
CA ILE A 81 16.20 -27.73 -4.18
C ILE A 81 16.49 -28.96 -3.34
N LYS A 82 15.97 -30.14 -3.72
CA LYS A 82 16.19 -31.41 -3.02
C LYS A 82 17.65 -31.85 -2.94
N ASN A 83 18.43 -31.55 -3.97
CA ASN A 83 19.85 -31.89 -4.03
C ASN A 83 20.76 -30.85 -3.40
N ASN A 84 20.20 -29.73 -2.88
CA ASN A 84 20.99 -28.68 -2.25
C ASN A 84 21.34 -29.07 -0.81
N THR A 85 22.54 -29.56 -0.61
CA THR A 85 23.07 -29.94 0.72
C THR A 85 23.63 -28.77 1.53
N GLN A 86 23.66 -27.56 0.96
CA GLN A 86 24.18 -26.38 1.66
C GLN A 86 23.07 -25.68 2.45
N SER A 87 23.36 -25.42 3.71
CA SER A 87 22.47 -24.57 4.53
C SER A 87 22.62 -23.12 4.10
N THR A 88 21.69 -22.65 3.27
CA THR A 88 21.65 -21.27 2.79
C THR A 88 20.36 -20.58 3.22
N PHE A 89 20.47 -19.27 3.49
CA PHE A 89 19.32 -18.42 3.73
C PHE A 89 19.02 -17.63 2.45
N LEU A 90 17.78 -17.73 1.99
CA LEU A 90 17.33 -17.14 0.74
C LEU A 90 16.26 -16.11 1.03
N ASN A 91 16.44 -14.91 0.52
CA ASN A 91 15.45 -13.85 0.62
C ASN A 91 14.56 -13.88 -0.63
N LEU A 92 13.32 -14.32 -0.48
CA LEU A 92 12.39 -14.57 -1.58
C LEU A 92 11.14 -13.72 -1.43
N ARG A 93 10.64 -13.19 -2.56
CA ARG A 93 9.37 -12.46 -2.61
C ARG A 93 8.22 -13.45 -2.45
N THR A 94 7.51 -13.37 -1.35
CA THR A 94 6.42 -14.26 -0.98
C THR A 94 5.10 -13.52 -1.03
N LYS A 95 4.11 -14.07 -1.72
CA LYS A 95 2.76 -13.52 -1.79
C LYS A 95 2.13 -13.45 -0.40
N VAL A 96 1.45 -12.34 -0.13
CA VAL A 96 0.67 -12.14 1.09
C VAL A 96 -0.78 -11.85 0.76
N ASP A 97 -1.67 -12.26 1.67
CA ASP A 97 -3.07 -11.91 1.57
C ASP A 97 -3.31 -10.54 2.20
N ILE A 98 -4.04 -9.68 1.49
CA ILE A 98 -4.47 -8.39 2.03
C ILE A 98 -5.34 -8.54 3.27
N ASP A 99 -5.97 -9.69 3.46
CA ASP A 99 -6.78 -9.97 4.64
C ASP A 99 -5.98 -10.08 5.93
N GLU A 100 -4.68 -10.33 5.83
CA GLU A 100 -3.74 -10.31 6.96
C GLU A 100 -3.39 -8.89 7.43
N PHE A 101 -3.71 -7.87 6.63
CA PHE A 101 -3.41 -6.48 6.95
C PHE A 101 -4.40 -5.91 7.98
N SER A 102 -3.89 -5.08 8.86
CA SER A 102 -4.72 -4.26 9.75
C SER A 102 -5.62 -3.31 8.95
N SER A 103 -6.68 -2.80 9.58
CA SER A 103 -7.60 -1.86 8.93
C SER A 103 -6.90 -0.60 8.42
N GLY A 104 -5.92 -0.09 9.16
CA GLY A 104 -5.13 1.09 8.74
C GLY A 104 -4.24 0.78 7.54
N GLU A 105 -3.56 -0.38 7.55
CA GLU A 105 -2.73 -0.82 6.44
C GLU A 105 -3.54 -1.05 5.16
N LYS A 106 -4.75 -1.63 5.26
CA LYS A 106 -5.69 -1.76 4.14
C LYS A 106 -6.08 -0.39 3.58
N GLN A 107 -6.33 0.59 4.44
CA GLN A 107 -6.67 1.94 3.99
C GLN A 107 -5.50 2.62 3.28
N ILE A 108 -4.29 2.53 3.81
CA ILE A 108 -3.09 3.06 3.15
C ILE A 108 -2.86 2.38 1.79
N TYR A 109 -3.04 1.05 1.73
CA TYR A 109 -2.96 0.32 0.47
C TYR A 109 -3.92 0.86 -0.59
N ILE A 110 -5.19 1.08 -0.22
CA ILE A 110 -6.22 1.64 -1.12
C ILE A 110 -5.83 3.06 -1.57
N LEU A 111 -5.38 3.91 -0.66
CA LEU A 111 -4.91 5.27 -1.01
C LEU A 111 -3.77 5.22 -2.02
N CYS A 112 -2.77 4.36 -1.78
CA CYS A 112 -1.64 4.21 -2.69
C CYS A 112 -2.05 3.66 -4.07
N LEU A 113 -3.03 2.77 -4.11
CA LEU A 113 -3.58 2.25 -5.36
C LEU A 113 -4.27 3.36 -6.16
N TYR A 114 -5.13 4.17 -5.52
CA TYR A 114 -5.74 5.32 -6.15
C TYR A 114 -4.72 6.31 -6.70
N TRP A 115 -3.71 6.64 -5.89
CA TRP A 115 -2.63 7.53 -6.33
C TRP A 115 -1.91 6.99 -7.56
N ALA A 116 -1.57 5.69 -7.54
CA ALA A 116 -0.88 5.05 -8.66
C ALA A 116 -1.72 5.02 -9.93
N LEU A 117 -3.03 4.74 -9.81
CA LEU A 117 -3.97 4.73 -10.95
C LEU A 117 -4.11 6.13 -11.56
N LEU A 118 -4.31 7.16 -10.74
CA LEU A 118 -4.41 8.54 -11.21
C LEU A 118 -3.13 8.98 -11.92
N LYS A 119 -1.96 8.69 -11.35
CA LYS A 119 -0.68 9.05 -11.99
C LYS A 119 -0.37 8.24 -13.25
N SER A 120 -0.96 7.06 -13.41
CA SER A 120 -0.78 6.23 -14.61
C SER A 120 -1.80 6.54 -15.70
N SER A 121 -2.92 7.19 -15.37
CA SER A 121 -3.98 7.50 -16.33
C SER A 121 -3.68 8.71 -17.23
N GLU A 122 -2.71 9.55 -16.84
CA GLU A 122 -2.40 10.84 -17.51
C GLU A 122 -3.62 11.78 -17.63
N ILE A 123 -4.68 11.52 -16.84
CA ILE A 123 -5.90 12.32 -16.83
C ILE A 123 -5.90 13.22 -15.61
N GLU A 124 -6.01 14.51 -15.83
CA GLU A 124 -6.18 15.49 -14.75
C GLU A 124 -7.64 15.53 -14.30
N ILE A 125 -7.94 14.84 -13.20
CA ILE A 125 -9.27 14.86 -12.58
C ILE A 125 -9.17 15.35 -11.13
N PRO A 126 -10.17 16.10 -10.65
CA PRO A 126 -10.25 16.44 -9.23
C PRO A 126 -10.32 15.20 -8.36
N PHE A 127 -9.55 15.18 -7.29
CA PHE A 127 -9.57 14.11 -6.29
C PHE A 127 -10.38 14.55 -5.08
N ILE A 128 -11.43 13.82 -4.74
CA ILE A 128 -12.27 14.08 -3.58
C ILE A 128 -12.13 12.92 -2.61
N ILE A 129 -11.80 13.22 -1.36
CA ILE A 129 -11.68 12.21 -0.31
C ILE A 129 -12.44 12.64 0.94
N ASP A 130 -13.23 11.74 1.49
CA ASP A 130 -13.91 11.88 2.75
C ASP A 130 -13.22 11.03 3.83
N THR A 131 -13.03 11.58 5.02
CA THR A 131 -12.45 10.91 6.18
C THR A 131 -11.12 10.18 5.89
N PRO A 132 -10.08 10.90 5.39
CA PRO A 132 -8.86 10.26 4.87
C PRO A 132 -8.02 9.53 5.91
N TYR A 133 -8.17 9.87 7.19
CA TYR A 133 -7.33 9.35 8.27
C TYR A 133 -8.01 8.33 9.17
N ALA A 134 -9.21 7.88 8.82
CA ALA A 134 -9.91 6.88 9.60
C ALA A 134 -9.03 5.65 9.80
N ARG A 135 -8.83 5.22 11.06
CA ARG A 135 -8.04 4.04 11.45
C ARG A 135 -6.55 4.08 11.13
N ILE A 136 -6.01 5.24 10.79
CA ILE A 136 -4.58 5.46 10.50
C ILE A 136 -3.91 6.09 11.73
N ASP A 137 -2.76 5.59 12.14
CA ASP A 137 -1.97 6.14 13.25
C ASP A 137 -1.30 7.47 12.89
N ASP A 138 -0.84 8.20 13.90
CA ASP A 138 -0.33 9.57 13.75
C ASP A 138 0.90 9.67 12.86
N THR A 139 1.75 8.64 12.84
CA THR A 139 2.96 8.65 12.00
C THR A 139 2.57 8.61 10.52
N HIS A 140 1.71 7.66 10.16
CA HIS A 140 1.23 7.53 8.78
C HIS A 140 0.35 8.71 8.37
N ARG A 141 -0.45 9.31 9.28
CA ARG A 141 -1.22 10.55 9.02
C ARG A 141 -0.31 11.69 8.59
N ASN A 142 0.80 11.90 9.30
CA ASN A 142 1.77 12.95 8.92
C ASN A 142 2.34 12.72 7.52
N ASN A 143 2.71 11.48 7.18
CA ASN A 143 3.24 11.13 5.87
C ASN A 143 2.19 11.32 4.75
N ILE A 144 0.94 10.91 4.99
CA ILE A 144 -0.17 11.16 4.05
C ILE A 144 -0.37 12.66 3.86
N THR A 145 -0.37 13.43 4.94
CA THR A 145 -0.55 14.89 4.87
C THR A 145 0.54 15.56 4.05
N SER A 146 1.80 15.19 4.27
CA SER A 146 2.94 15.83 3.61
C SER A 146 3.17 15.36 2.18
N GLU A 147 2.99 14.06 1.92
CA GLU A 147 3.43 13.42 0.68
C GLU A 147 2.29 13.11 -0.30
N TYR A 148 1.11 12.73 0.23
CA TYR A 148 0.01 12.25 -0.60
C TYR A 148 -0.85 13.37 -1.16
N PHE A 149 -1.46 14.20 -0.30
CA PHE A 149 -2.45 15.19 -0.74
C PHE A 149 -1.88 16.25 -1.68
N SER A 150 -0.63 16.63 -1.49
CA SER A 150 0.03 17.62 -2.34
C SER A 150 0.45 17.09 -3.72
N THR A 151 0.35 15.78 -3.93
CA THR A 151 0.88 15.14 -5.14
C THR A 151 -0.15 14.31 -5.90
N ILE A 152 -1.33 14.05 -5.31
CA ILE A 152 -2.32 13.15 -5.93
C ILE A 152 -2.96 13.74 -7.18
N SER A 153 -3.31 15.01 -7.16
CA SER A 153 -4.01 15.72 -8.25
C SER A 153 -3.72 17.21 -8.16
N ASP A 154 -3.92 17.92 -9.25
CA ASP A 154 -3.84 19.39 -9.30
C ASP A 154 -4.95 20.05 -8.48
N GLN A 155 -6.06 19.36 -8.30
CA GLN A 155 -7.14 19.77 -7.41
C GLN A 155 -7.53 18.62 -6.47
N ALA A 156 -7.26 18.76 -5.17
CA ALA A 156 -7.69 17.84 -4.14
C ALA A 156 -8.69 18.51 -3.19
N ILE A 157 -9.83 17.85 -2.96
CA ILE A 157 -10.87 18.26 -2.00
C ILE A 157 -10.87 17.25 -0.87
N ILE A 158 -10.58 17.70 0.35
CA ILE A 158 -10.52 16.87 1.54
C ILE A 158 -11.69 17.23 2.44
N LEU A 159 -12.57 16.27 2.70
CA LEU A 159 -13.65 16.36 3.65
C LEU A 159 -13.20 15.73 4.96
N SER A 160 -13.15 16.49 6.04
CA SER A 160 -12.63 16.03 7.32
C SER A 160 -13.29 16.70 8.50
N THR A 161 -13.09 16.13 9.68
CA THR A 161 -13.46 16.71 10.96
C THR A 161 -12.22 17.25 11.69
N ASN A 162 -12.43 18.04 12.74
CA ASN A 162 -11.36 18.54 13.61
C ASN A 162 -10.61 17.43 14.37
N THR A 163 -11.19 16.24 14.47
CA THR A 163 -10.56 15.08 15.11
C THR A 163 -9.74 14.25 14.13
N GLU A 164 -10.01 14.37 12.84
CA GLU A 164 -9.24 13.71 11.79
C GLU A 164 -8.01 14.52 11.38
N ILE A 165 -8.23 15.75 10.95
CA ILE A 165 -7.14 16.71 10.73
C ILE A 165 -7.05 17.54 12.01
N ASP A 166 -6.23 17.09 12.93
CA ASP A 166 -5.93 17.79 14.18
C ASP A 166 -5.06 19.04 13.93
N GLU A 167 -4.83 19.83 14.96
CA GLU A 167 -4.05 21.08 14.86
C GLU A 167 -2.63 20.84 14.31
N LYS A 168 -2.01 19.70 14.61
CA LYS A 168 -0.68 19.35 14.13
C LYS A 168 -0.69 19.06 12.62
N SER A 169 -1.58 18.22 12.16
CA SER A 169 -1.77 17.88 10.73
C SER A 169 -2.21 19.10 9.93
N TYR A 170 -3.07 19.95 10.52
CA TYR A 170 -3.50 21.20 9.91
C TYR A 170 -2.31 22.16 9.67
N LYS A 171 -1.41 22.33 10.63
CA LYS A 171 -0.20 23.14 10.45
C LYS A 171 0.69 22.66 9.30
N ILE A 172 0.72 21.34 9.07
CA ILE A 172 1.50 20.75 7.96
C ILE A 172 0.85 21.06 6.60
N ILE A 173 -0.48 20.94 6.51
CA ILE A 173 -1.19 21.11 5.22
C ILE A 173 -1.51 22.57 4.91
N LYS A 174 -1.67 23.43 5.91
CA LYS A 174 -2.08 24.84 5.76
C LYS A 174 -1.31 25.61 4.67
N PRO A 175 0.02 25.51 4.54
CA PRO A 175 0.76 26.22 3.49
C PRO A 175 0.41 25.77 2.06
N LYS A 176 -0.25 24.63 1.90
CA LYS A 176 -0.61 24.01 0.61
C LYS A 176 -2.10 24.19 0.28
N LEU A 177 -2.91 24.73 1.21
CA LEU A 177 -4.35 24.93 1.01
C LEU A 177 -4.59 26.21 0.22
N SER A 178 -5.40 26.11 -0.84
CA SER A 178 -5.88 27.27 -1.59
C SER A 178 -7.10 27.89 -0.92
N ASN A 179 -8.01 27.08 -0.41
CA ASN A 179 -9.22 27.50 0.28
C ASN A 179 -9.59 26.53 1.38
N GLU A 180 -10.32 27.04 2.35
CA GLU A 180 -10.83 26.32 3.52
C GLU A 180 -12.25 26.74 3.81
N TYR A 181 -13.08 25.79 4.17
CA TYR A 181 -14.49 26.01 4.44
C TYR A 181 -14.93 25.18 5.65
N LEU A 182 -15.52 25.86 6.64
CA LEU A 182 -16.19 25.20 7.76
C LEU A 182 -17.68 25.07 7.45
N ILE A 183 -18.17 23.83 7.51
CA ILE A 183 -19.57 23.50 7.27
C ILE A 183 -20.24 23.28 8.62
N GLU A 184 -21.25 24.07 8.93
CA GLU A 184 -21.99 24.02 10.19
C GLU A 184 -23.49 23.87 9.95
N TYR A 185 -24.17 23.13 10.82
CA TYR A 185 -25.61 23.02 10.75
C TYR A 185 -26.29 23.99 11.74
N ASP A 186 -27.05 24.95 11.23
CA ASP A 186 -27.87 25.86 12.01
C ASP A 186 -29.16 25.16 12.40
N ASN A 187 -29.22 24.68 13.64
CA ASN A 187 -30.42 23.99 14.20
C ASN A 187 -31.66 24.88 14.26
N LYS A 188 -31.48 26.18 14.44
CA LYS A 188 -32.59 27.13 14.56
C LYS A 188 -33.29 27.36 13.24
N ASN A 189 -32.56 27.54 12.19
CA ASN A 189 -33.06 27.81 10.85
C ASN A 189 -33.10 26.56 9.97
N LYS A 190 -32.71 25.39 10.51
CA LYS A 190 -32.68 24.09 9.81
C LYS A 190 -31.96 24.15 8.45
N LYS A 191 -30.78 24.80 8.40
CA LYS A 191 -29.99 24.96 7.19
C LYS A 191 -28.52 24.73 7.46
N THR A 192 -27.79 24.35 6.42
CA THR A 192 -26.34 24.29 6.45
C THR A 192 -25.74 25.67 6.12
N ILE A 193 -24.76 26.10 6.89
CA ILE A 193 -24.02 27.34 6.72
C ILE A 193 -22.58 26.99 6.36
N GLN A 194 -22.03 27.71 5.40
CA GLN A 194 -20.64 27.62 5.00
C GLN A 194 -19.92 28.91 5.42
N ASN A 195 -18.87 28.74 6.22
CA ASN A 195 -17.97 29.82 6.63
C ASN A 195 -16.59 29.61 5.99
N LYS A 196 -15.82 30.68 5.78
CA LYS A 196 -14.40 30.55 5.43
C LYS A 196 -13.60 30.18 6.68
N GLY A 197 -12.58 29.33 6.50
CA GLY A 197 -11.69 28.92 7.58
C GLY A 197 -11.85 27.47 7.99
N TYR A 198 -11.08 27.07 9.00
CA TYR A 198 -11.11 25.74 9.59
C TYR A 198 -11.28 25.84 11.11
N PHE A 199 -11.50 24.70 11.81
CA PHE A 199 -11.74 24.66 13.25
C PHE A 199 -10.68 25.33 14.13
N PHE A 200 -9.45 25.44 13.63
CA PHE A 200 -8.27 25.96 14.36
C PHE A 200 -7.88 27.38 13.95
N GLU A 201 -8.64 28.05 13.13
CA GLU A 201 -8.44 29.48 12.86
C GLU A 201 -9.04 30.30 14.01
N VAL A 202 -8.18 31.00 14.70
CA VAL A 202 -8.52 32.03 15.69
C VAL A 202 -8.22 33.40 15.09
#